data_e3bafaa37f53f3d4f1b0a9b0aa7e9108
#
_entry.id   e3bafaa37f53f3d4f1b0a9b0aa7e9108
#
_cell.length_a   1.000
_cell.length_b   1.000
_cell.length_c   1.000
_cell.angle_alpha   90.00
_cell.angle_beta   90.00
_cell.angle_gamma   90.00
#
_symmetry.space_group_name_H-M   'P 1'
#
loop_
_entity.id
_entity.type
_entity.pdbx_description
1 polymer ?
#
loop_
_entity_poly.entity_id
_entity_poly.type
_entity_poly.pdbx_seq_one_letter_code
_entity_poly.pdbx_strand_id
1 'polypeptide(L)'
;MIPQKLRLKNFLSYQQLALNFSGLHVACICGANGAGKSSLLEAITWAVWGASRAGSEDDVIHMGAKEAQVDFTFIAGSEVYRVIRTRSRNSSTSLEFQVQSEGKFKSLTERKVRSTQQTIVSHLKMDYETFVNSAYLRQGRAD
;
A
#
# COMPACT_ATOMS: atom_id res chain seq x y z
N MET A 1 11.41 1.21 -4.66
CA MET A 1 9.97 1.21 -4.97
C MET A 1 9.55 2.60 -5.40
N ILE A 2 8.95 2.70 -6.56
CA ILE A 2 8.49 3.97 -7.12
C ILE A 2 6.98 3.90 -7.29
N PRO A 3 6.19 4.67 -6.50
CA PRO A 3 4.74 4.63 -6.63
C PRO A 3 4.27 5.17 -7.98
N GLN A 4 3.26 4.54 -8.54
CA GLN A 4 2.65 4.94 -9.80
C GLN A 4 1.22 5.41 -9.61
N LYS A 5 0.39 4.58 -8.99
CA LYS A 5 -1.02 4.86 -8.74
C LYS A 5 -1.43 4.35 -7.38
N LEU A 6 -2.32 5.09 -6.71
CA LEU A 6 -2.87 4.69 -5.43
C LEU A 6 -4.36 5.02 -5.42
N ARG A 7 -5.17 4.03 -5.12
CA ARG A 7 -6.61 4.21 -4.96
C ARG A 7 -7.01 3.73 -3.58
N LEU A 8 -7.71 4.59 -2.86
CA LEU A 8 -8.23 4.28 -1.53
C LEU A 8 -9.75 4.31 -1.57
N LYS A 9 -10.37 3.34 -0.92
CA LYS A 9 -11.80 3.32 -0.74
C LYS A 9 -12.09 2.99 0.72
N ASN A 10 -12.73 3.94 1.42
CA ASN A 10 -13.10 3.80 2.82
C ASN A 10 -11.93 3.38 3.73
N PHE A 11 -10.77 3.98 3.50
CA PHE A 11 -9.56 3.69 4.27
C PHE A 11 -9.26 4.88 5.20
N LEU A 12 -9.24 4.63 6.51
CA LEU A 12 -9.04 5.63 7.55
C LEU A 12 -9.98 6.82 7.35
N SER A 13 -9.47 8.03 7.17
CA SER A 13 -10.29 9.23 6.98
C SER A 13 -10.74 9.44 5.53
N TYR A 14 -10.28 8.62 4.61
CA TYR A 14 -10.60 8.76 3.19
C TYR A 14 -11.80 7.89 2.81
N GLN A 15 -12.83 8.49 2.24
CA GLN A 15 -13.93 7.75 1.65
C GLN A 15 -13.56 7.24 0.26
N GLN A 16 -12.92 8.12 -0.53
CA GLN A 16 -12.46 7.76 -1.86
C GLN A 16 -11.33 8.69 -2.26
N LEU A 17 -10.25 8.13 -2.80
CA LEU A 17 -9.11 8.90 -3.25
C LEU A 17 -8.43 8.13 -4.37
N ALA A 18 -8.02 8.85 -5.42
CA ALA A 18 -7.23 8.28 -6.50
C ALA A 18 -6.09 9.25 -6.81
N LEU A 19 -4.85 8.74 -6.76
CA LEU A 19 -3.66 9.52 -7.03
C LEU A 19 -2.81 8.86 -8.10
N ASN A 20 -2.24 9.70 -8.97
CA ASN A 20 -1.27 9.27 -9.95
C ASN A 20 0.04 9.99 -9.64
N PHE A 21 1.07 9.21 -9.29
CA PHE A 21 2.33 9.76 -8.82
C PHE A 21 3.36 10.00 -9.92
N SER A 22 3.08 9.67 -11.16
CA SER A 22 4.00 9.72 -12.29
C SER A 22 5.28 10.53 -12.04
N GLY A 23 6.39 9.83 -11.82
CA GLY A 23 7.68 10.47 -11.59
C GLY A 23 7.94 10.98 -10.18
N LEU A 24 6.98 10.89 -9.26
CA LEU A 24 7.19 11.26 -7.87
C LEU A 24 7.73 10.08 -7.08
N HIS A 25 8.60 10.38 -6.11
CA HIS A 25 9.12 9.37 -5.20
C HIS A 25 8.30 9.35 -3.90
N VAL A 26 8.42 8.25 -3.16
CA VAL A 26 7.77 8.14 -1.85
C VAL A 26 8.14 9.32 -0.94
N ALA A 27 9.38 9.80 -1.04
CA ALA A 27 9.83 10.94 -0.26
C ALA A 27 8.99 12.20 -0.51
N CYS A 28 8.47 12.37 -1.72
CA CYS A 28 7.62 13.51 -2.03
C CYS A 28 6.25 13.42 -1.35
N ILE A 29 5.76 12.20 -1.18
CA ILE A 29 4.51 11.97 -0.45
C ILE A 29 4.68 12.29 1.03
N CYS A 30 5.83 11.93 1.59
CA CYS A 30 6.13 12.12 3.00
C CYS A 30 6.66 13.53 3.32
N GLY A 31 7.05 14.28 2.30
CA GLY A 31 7.86 15.48 2.47
C GLY A 31 7.13 16.73 2.90
N ALA A 32 5.82 16.83 2.77
CA ALA A 32 5.11 18.02 3.21
C ALA A 32 4.26 17.72 4.43
N ASN A 33 4.05 18.72 5.25
CA ASN A 33 3.33 18.58 6.48
C ASN A 33 1.83 18.41 6.25
N GLY A 34 1.23 17.56 7.05
CA GLY A 34 -0.21 17.38 7.03
C GLY A 34 -0.62 15.98 7.43
N ALA A 35 -1.74 15.87 8.11
CA ALA A 35 -2.30 14.59 8.55
C ALA A 35 -2.55 13.64 7.38
N GLY A 36 -2.88 14.18 6.20
CA GLY A 36 -3.15 13.38 5.02
C GLY A 36 -1.96 12.58 4.52
N LYS A 37 -0.74 13.06 4.73
CA LYS A 37 0.45 12.39 4.25
C LYS A 37 0.80 11.14 5.05
N SER A 38 0.66 11.20 6.36
CA SER A 38 0.84 10.03 7.20
C SER A 38 -0.16 8.95 6.84
N SER A 39 -1.40 9.33 6.51
CA SER A 39 -2.43 8.37 6.11
C SER A 39 -2.13 7.75 4.75
N LEU A 40 -1.54 8.50 3.82
CA LEU A 40 -1.13 7.95 2.52
C LEU A 40 0.00 6.93 2.68
N LEU A 41 0.97 7.25 3.53
CA LEU A 41 2.05 6.31 3.82
C LEU A 41 1.50 5.04 4.49
N GLU A 42 0.56 5.18 5.41
CA GLU A 42 -0.11 4.05 6.04
C GLU A 42 -0.87 3.20 5.02
N ALA A 43 -1.51 3.84 4.04
CA ALA A 43 -2.20 3.10 2.98
C ALA A 43 -1.23 2.23 2.20
N ILE A 44 -0.07 2.76 1.86
CA ILE A 44 0.96 2.03 1.13
C ILE A 44 1.50 0.86 1.97
N THR A 45 1.86 1.12 3.23
CA THR A 45 2.40 0.07 4.10
C THR A 45 1.36 -1.00 4.40
N TRP A 46 0.10 -0.61 4.56
CA TRP A 46 -0.96 -1.58 4.79
C TRP A 46 -1.18 -2.44 3.55
N ALA A 47 -1.24 -1.83 2.36
CA ALA A 47 -1.45 -2.59 1.12
C ALA A 47 -0.34 -3.61 0.89
N VAL A 48 0.92 -3.19 1.01
CA VAL A 48 2.07 -4.03 0.67
C VAL A 48 2.40 -5.04 1.75
N TRP A 49 2.38 -4.63 3.02
CA TRP A 49 2.83 -5.48 4.14
C TRP A 49 1.74 -5.82 5.16
N GLY A 50 0.56 -5.24 5.03
CA GLY A 50 -0.50 -5.44 6.00
C GLY A 50 -0.27 -4.73 7.32
N ALA A 51 0.65 -3.78 7.35
CA ALA A 51 1.06 -3.07 8.56
C ALA A 51 0.49 -1.67 8.59
N SER A 52 -0.08 -1.28 9.73
CA SER A 52 -0.57 0.07 9.94
C SER A 52 -0.48 0.41 11.43
N ARG A 53 -0.71 1.68 11.77
CA ARG A 53 -0.76 2.13 13.16
C ARG A 53 -2.10 1.84 13.82
N ALA A 54 -3.06 1.32 13.05
CA ALA A 54 -4.37 0.99 13.58
C ALA A 54 -4.28 -0.07 14.68
N GLY A 55 -5.11 0.06 15.71
CA GLY A 55 -5.09 -0.84 16.86
C GLY A 55 -5.65 -2.22 16.54
N SER A 56 -6.54 -2.33 15.56
CA SER A 56 -7.08 -3.60 15.09
C SER A 56 -7.20 -3.56 13.57
N GLU A 57 -7.44 -4.74 12.97
CA GLU A 57 -7.58 -4.81 11.52
C GLU A 57 -8.78 -4.02 11.01
N ASP A 58 -9.87 -3.98 11.77
CA ASP A 58 -11.06 -3.23 11.37
C ASP A 58 -10.87 -1.70 11.50
N ASP A 59 -9.88 -1.26 12.27
CA ASP A 59 -9.65 0.16 12.48
C ASP A 59 -9.16 0.89 11.23
N VAL A 60 -8.72 0.17 10.21
CA VAL A 60 -8.39 0.79 8.92
C VAL A 60 -9.63 1.16 8.13
N ILE A 61 -10.80 0.60 8.46
CA ILE A 61 -12.03 0.84 7.75
C ILE A 61 -12.61 2.19 8.18
N HIS A 62 -12.93 3.03 7.20
CA HIS A 62 -13.54 4.33 7.46
C HIS A 62 -14.82 4.16 8.29
N MET A 63 -15.01 5.05 9.26
CA MET A 63 -16.13 4.99 10.17
C MET A 63 -17.46 4.93 9.40
N GLY A 64 -18.28 3.93 9.71
CA GLY A 64 -19.57 3.73 9.05
C GLY A 64 -19.52 2.88 7.79
N ALA A 65 -18.31 2.57 7.29
CA ALA A 65 -18.17 1.75 6.09
C ALA A 65 -18.12 0.26 6.44
N LYS A 66 -18.41 -0.58 5.46
CA LYS A 66 -18.39 -2.04 5.64
C LYS A 66 -17.05 -2.66 5.27
N GLU A 67 -16.30 -2.00 4.41
CA GLU A 67 -14.99 -2.50 3.99
C GLU A 67 -14.07 -1.36 3.59
N ALA A 68 -12.76 -1.63 3.62
CA ALA A 68 -11.74 -0.72 3.13
C ALA A 68 -10.94 -1.43 2.05
N GLN A 69 -10.51 -0.69 1.05
CA GLN A 69 -9.67 -1.23 -0.01
C GLN A 69 -8.56 -0.25 -0.37
N VAL A 70 -7.36 -0.79 -0.55
CA VAL A 70 -6.22 -0.04 -1.08
C VAL A 70 -5.71 -0.79 -2.29
N ASP A 71 -5.63 -0.07 -3.41
CA ASP A 71 -5.14 -0.58 -4.68
C ASP A 71 -3.90 0.25 -5.05
N PHE A 72 -2.74 -0.37 -4.99
CA PHE A 72 -1.46 0.32 -5.14
C PHE A 72 -0.65 -0.29 -6.28
N THR A 73 -0.29 0.55 -7.26
CA THR A 73 0.56 0.16 -8.40
C THR A 73 1.90 0.87 -8.25
N PHE A 74 2.99 0.14 -8.40
CA PHE A 74 4.33 0.66 -8.18
C PHE A 74 5.36 -0.07 -9.04
N ILE A 75 6.54 0.54 -9.20
CA ILE A 75 7.67 -0.07 -9.88
C ILE A 75 8.68 -0.50 -8.83
N ALA A 76 9.17 -1.73 -8.94
CA ALA A 76 10.27 -2.25 -8.13
C ALA A 76 11.21 -3.02 -9.04
N GLY A 77 12.49 -2.63 -9.01
CA GLY A 77 13.43 -3.16 -9.98
C GLY A 77 13.04 -2.73 -11.39
N SER A 78 12.86 -3.68 -12.28
CA SER A 78 12.43 -3.42 -13.65
C SER A 78 10.97 -3.80 -13.91
N GLU A 79 10.23 -4.15 -12.84
CA GLU A 79 8.89 -4.67 -12.97
C GLU A 79 7.86 -3.71 -12.38
N VAL A 80 6.66 -3.69 -12.96
CA VAL A 80 5.50 -2.97 -12.43
C VAL A 80 4.62 -3.97 -11.69
N TYR A 81 4.33 -3.69 -10.44
CA TYR A 81 3.50 -4.54 -9.58
C TYR A 81 2.24 -3.81 -9.16
N ARG A 82 1.22 -4.58 -8.82
CA ARG A 82 -0.03 -4.07 -8.29
C ARG A 82 -0.46 -4.92 -7.11
N VAL A 83 -0.77 -4.26 -5.99
CA VAL A 83 -1.25 -4.93 -4.77
C VAL A 83 -2.63 -4.37 -4.45
N ILE A 84 -3.59 -5.23 -4.23
CA ILE A 84 -4.94 -4.84 -3.83
C ILE A 84 -5.27 -5.58 -2.55
N ARG A 85 -5.44 -4.82 -1.46
CA ARG A 85 -5.80 -5.39 -0.17
C ARG A 85 -7.17 -4.84 0.25
N THR A 86 -8.05 -5.74 0.66
CA THR A 86 -9.41 -5.41 1.08
C THR A 86 -9.66 -6.00 2.45
N ARG A 87 -10.18 -5.19 3.37
CA ARG A 87 -10.62 -5.65 4.68
C ARG A 87 -12.12 -5.45 4.81
N SER A 88 -12.84 -6.52 5.09
CA SER A 88 -14.28 -6.48 5.35
C SER A 88 -14.50 -6.53 6.86
N ARG A 89 -15.38 -5.64 7.35
CA ARG A 89 -15.63 -5.49 8.79
C ARG A 89 -16.14 -6.78 9.41
N ASN A 90 -15.53 -7.16 10.53
CA ASN A 90 -15.86 -8.40 11.26
C ASN A 90 -15.76 -9.65 10.38
N SER A 91 -14.91 -9.61 9.38
CA SER A 91 -14.76 -10.72 8.44
C SER A 91 -13.27 -10.95 8.18
N SER A 92 -12.90 -11.07 6.91
CA SER A 92 -11.57 -11.45 6.51
C SER A 92 -10.88 -10.36 5.69
N THR A 93 -9.58 -10.51 5.53
CA THR A 93 -8.79 -9.69 4.62
C THR A 93 -8.51 -10.49 3.36
N SER A 94 -8.62 -9.84 2.20
CA SER A 94 -8.19 -10.43 0.95
C SER A 94 -7.00 -9.67 0.40
N LEU A 95 -6.16 -10.35 -0.36
CA LEU A 95 -4.92 -9.79 -0.89
C LEU A 95 -4.68 -10.33 -2.29
N GLU A 96 -4.59 -9.42 -3.25
CA GLU A 96 -4.26 -9.74 -4.64
C GLU A 96 -2.91 -9.12 -4.98
N PHE A 97 -2.01 -9.90 -5.57
CA PHE A 97 -0.70 -9.44 -6.01
C PHE A 97 -0.53 -9.75 -7.49
N GLN A 98 -0.14 -8.73 -8.27
CA GLN A 98 -0.04 -8.84 -9.72
C GLN A 98 1.27 -8.25 -10.21
N VAL A 99 1.75 -8.76 -11.33
CA VAL A 99 2.89 -8.20 -12.06
C VAL A 99 2.45 -7.87 -13.48
N GLN A 100 2.91 -6.75 -14.02
CA GLN A 100 2.60 -6.38 -15.39
C GLN A 100 3.54 -7.10 -16.35
N SER A 101 2.96 -7.78 -17.35
CA SER A 101 3.68 -8.46 -18.39
C SER A 101 2.99 -8.19 -19.72
N GLU A 102 3.73 -7.66 -20.69
CA GLU A 102 3.20 -7.36 -22.03
C GLU A 102 1.96 -6.47 -21.98
N GLY A 103 1.97 -5.46 -21.08
CA GLY A 103 0.88 -4.51 -20.95
C GLY A 103 -0.32 -5.00 -20.17
N LYS A 104 -0.28 -6.22 -19.65
CA LYS A 104 -1.39 -6.80 -18.87
C LYS A 104 -0.90 -7.24 -17.49
N PHE A 105 -1.76 -7.13 -16.49
CA PHE A 105 -1.45 -7.62 -15.16
C PHE A 105 -1.73 -9.11 -15.06
N LYS A 106 -0.75 -9.83 -14.52
CA LYS A 106 -0.82 -11.27 -14.30
C LYS A 106 -0.80 -11.53 -12.81
N SER A 107 -1.71 -12.38 -12.34
CA SER A 107 -1.83 -12.69 -10.91
C SER A 107 -0.66 -13.52 -10.41
N LEU A 108 -0.11 -13.11 -9.27
CA LEU A 108 0.88 -13.86 -8.50
C LEU A 108 0.29 -14.28 -7.15
N THR A 109 -1.02 -14.16 -7.02
CA THR A 109 -1.71 -14.41 -5.76
C THR A 109 -1.68 -15.89 -5.41
N GLU A 110 -1.41 -16.17 -4.13
CA GLU A 110 -1.42 -17.51 -3.59
C GLU A 110 -2.78 -17.79 -2.92
N ARG A 111 -2.97 -19.01 -2.44
CA ARG A 111 -4.23 -19.41 -1.83
C ARG A 111 -4.57 -18.62 -0.56
N LYS A 112 -3.55 -18.33 0.24
CA LYS A 112 -3.73 -17.67 1.54
C LYS A 112 -3.12 -16.29 1.52
N VAL A 113 -3.71 -15.38 2.30
CA VAL A 113 -3.17 -14.03 2.47
C VAL A 113 -1.71 -14.08 2.94
N ARG A 114 -1.42 -14.96 3.90
CA ARG A 114 -0.07 -15.10 4.44
C ARG A 114 0.94 -15.53 3.37
N SER A 115 0.56 -16.47 2.52
CA SER A 115 1.43 -16.95 1.45
C SER A 115 1.64 -15.86 0.39
N THR A 116 0.58 -15.14 0.04
CA THR A 116 0.68 -14.00 -0.88
C THR A 116 1.58 -12.92 -0.29
N GLN A 117 1.46 -12.63 1.01
CA GLN A 117 2.30 -11.66 1.69
C GLN A 117 3.78 -12.05 1.60
N GLN A 118 4.09 -13.32 1.77
CA GLN A 118 5.46 -13.81 1.63
C GLN A 118 5.97 -13.66 0.20
N THR A 119 5.11 -13.91 -0.78
CA THR A 119 5.44 -13.73 -2.19
C THR A 119 5.78 -12.27 -2.49
N ILE A 120 5.00 -11.33 -1.95
CA ILE A 120 5.26 -9.89 -2.11
C ILE A 120 6.65 -9.54 -1.57
N VAL A 121 6.96 -9.92 -0.35
CA VAL A 121 8.24 -9.61 0.29
C VAL A 121 9.39 -10.23 -0.51
N SER A 122 9.21 -11.45 -1.00
CA SER A 122 10.21 -12.14 -1.80
C SER A 122 10.50 -11.40 -3.10
N HIS A 123 9.48 -10.91 -3.79
CA HIS A 123 9.65 -10.17 -5.03
C HIS A 123 10.26 -8.79 -4.81
N LEU A 124 9.86 -8.10 -3.76
CA LEU A 124 10.37 -6.76 -3.46
C LEU A 124 11.73 -6.79 -2.78
N LYS A 125 12.07 -7.90 -2.12
CA LYS A 125 13.27 -8.03 -1.29
C LYS A 125 13.38 -6.91 -0.27
N MET A 126 12.24 -6.48 0.26
CA MET A 126 12.13 -5.38 1.20
C MET A 126 11.00 -5.66 2.18
N ASP A 127 11.30 -5.59 3.48
CA ASP A 127 10.29 -5.73 4.51
C ASP A 127 9.77 -4.36 4.95
N TYR A 128 8.75 -4.40 5.80
CA TYR A 128 8.11 -3.20 6.32
C TYR A 128 9.09 -2.27 7.02
N GLU A 129 9.95 -2.80 7.89
CA GLU A 129 10.88 -2.00 8.67
C GLU A 129 11.87 -1.27 7.77
N THR A 130 12.41 -1.97 6.79
CA THR A 130 13.35 -1.39 5.84
C THR A 130 12.71 -0.25 5.06
N PHE A 131 11.48 -0.44 4.60
CA PHE A 131 10.77 0.59 3.86
C PHE A 131 10.48 1.82 4.75
N VAL A 132 9.95 1.60 5.94
CA VAL A 132 9.58 2.68 6.85
C VAL A 132 10.81 3.48 7.27
N ASN A 133 11.89 2.81 7.62
CA ASN A 133 13.14 3.50 8.00
C ASN A 133 13.68 4.34 6.86
N SER A 134 13.65 3.82 5.64
CA SER A 134 14.09 4.55 4.46
C SER A 134 13.22 5.78 4.20
N ALA A 135 11.90 5.65 4.32
CA ALA A 135 10.96 6.73 4.10
C ALA A 135 11.12 7.84 5.15
N TYR A 136 11.26 7.46 6.41
CA TYR A 136 11.44 8.43 7.50
C TYR A 136 12.77 9.15 7.42
N LEU A 137 13.83 8.46 7.05
CA LEU A 137 15.13 9.08 6.86
C LEU A 137 15.08 10.14 5.76
N ARG A 138 14.41 9.83 4.65
CA ARG A 138 14.25 10.78 3.55
C ARG A 138 13.39 11.96 3.95
N GLN A 139 12.36 11.73 4.73
CA GLN A 139 11.50 12.79 5.25
C GLN A 139 12.30 13.74 6.13
N GLY A 140 13.15 13.21 7.01
CA GLY A 140 14.01 14.01 7.86
C GLY A 140 15.05 14.82 7.07
N ARG A 141 15.48 14.32 5.93
CA ARG A 141 16.45 15.01 5.08
C ARG A 141 15.82 16.06 4.18
N ALA A 142 14.53 15.98 3.96
CA ALA A 142 13.82 16.92 3.10
C ALA A 142 13.60 18.28 3.76
N ASP A 143 13.92 18.40 5.01
CA ASP A 143 13.75 19.63 5.78
C ASP A 143 14.82 20.69 5.47
#